data_200a4fe573b7d31a0d1c8ffd05f45ed9
#
_entry.id   200a4fe573b7d31a0d1c8ffd05f45ed9
#
_cell.length_a   1.000
_cell.length_b   1.000
_cell.length_c   1.000
_cell.angle_alpha   90.00
_cell.angle_beta   90.00
_cell.angle_gamma   90.00
#
_symmetry.space_group_name_H-M   'P 1'
#
loop_
_entity.id
_entity.type
_entity.pdbx_description
1 polymer ?
#
loop_
_entity_poly.entity_id
_entity_poly.type
_entity_poly.pdbx_seq_one_letter_code
_entity_poly.pdbx_strand_id
1 'polypeptide(L)'
;ANKQYEGQATGITTSEAWNEYYLTGYHGELKSYKFSDKGKLGADGSGKFDYQTAIQYAHNDNKHIFGLPTNVTVTGGDGKIYHQVSATYDLNYADHITQIKQQLGSGEAVSDYTYDAYGNIIKTMLPANSKGQRMWYTYRYEPVMNMYVERIDDAFGYRSEAANFDYRYGMALRRMDLNHFYYETDIDNLGRVKAVRGPNELATGVPYIIAFDYQPKATFGTNGITVPAYAVTKHYDIQHPSDDMETVTFVDGFGRPVQVKKDGVVTTAAKGSAPKDETVMIVSGRNVYDAFGRVAKAYYPVTEAVGSKTTFNKAFDNVSPTVTVYDVLDRAMKVTLPDNAETKTEYSTDAGSNALVTTVTDALGNRQATYTDGSGKTVKTEQLSG
;
A
#
# COMPACT_ATOMS: atom_id res chain seq x y z
N ALA A 1 20.41 12.65 -14.53
CA ALA A 1 19.05 13.16 -14.61
C ALA A 1 19.06 14.68 -14.48
N ASN A 2 18.25 15.35 -15.30
CA ASN A 2 18.03 16.80 -15.17
C ASN A 2 16.64 17.00 -14.58
N LYS A 3 16.55 17.89 -13.60
CA LYS A 3 15.26 18.37 -13.05
C LYS A 3 15.08 19.83 -13.44
N GLN A 4 13.87 20.17 -13.87
CA GLN A 4 13.48 21.55 -14.17
C GLN A 4 12.27 21.89 -13.31
N TYR A 5 12.38 22.91 -12.50
CA TYR A 5 11.28 23.41 -11.70
C TYR A 5 10.46 24.46 -12.45
N GLU A 6 9.22 24.62 -12.06
CA GLU A 6 8.31 25.63 -12.61
C GLU A 6 8.95 27.03 -12.58
N GLY A 7 8.93 27.72 -13.72
CA GLY A 7 9.52 29.04 -13.87
C GLY A 7 11.03 29.09 -14.19
N GLN A 8 11.71 27.95 -14.28
CA GLN A 8 13.13 27.92 -14.69
C GLN A 8 13.30 27.74 -16.20
N ALA A 9 14.20 28.51 -16.79
CA ALA A 9 14.53 28.41 -18.22
C ALA A 9 15.40 27.19 -18.55
N THR A 10 16.24 26.74 -17.60
CA THR A 10 17.17 25.60 -17.78
C THR A 10 17.05 24.63 -16.62
N GLY A 11 17.15 23.34 -16.94
CA GLY A 11 17.18 22.29 -15.93
C GLY A 11 18.49 22.26 -15.14
N ILE A 12 18.45 21.71 -13.93
CA ILE A 12 19.61 21.45 -13.10
C ILE A 12 19.98 19.97 -13.22
N THR A 13 21.25 19.68 -13.50
CA THR A 13 21.75 18.30 -13.45
C THR A 13 21.82 17.87 -11.99
N THR A 14 20.96 16.92 -11.61
CA THR A 14 20.88 16.41 -10.22
C THR A 14 21.64 15.11 -10.04
N SER A 15 21.71 14.29 -11.09
CA SER A 15 22.43 13.02 -11.05
C SER A 15 22.74 12.55 -12.47
N GLU A 16 23.80 11.76 -12.60
CA GLU A 16 24.18 11.07 -13.83
C GLU A 16 24.32 9.58 -13.56
N ALA A 17 23.97 8.77 -14.55
CA ALA A 17 24.11 7.34 -14.51
C ALA A 17 24.73 6.85 -15.82
N TRP A 18 25.57 5.84 -15.73
CA TRP A 18 26.20 5.19 -16.88
C TRP A 18 26.11 3.68 -16.73
N ASN A 19 25.67 3.01 -17.82
CA ASN A 19 25.47 1.56 -17.86
C ASN A 19 26.47 0.92 -18.82
N GLU A 20 27.06 -0.18 -18.41
CA GLU A 20 27.87 -1.06 -19.22
C GLU A 20 27.21 -2.43 -19.33
N TYR A 21 27.16 -2.97 -20.55
CA TYR A 21 26.54 -4.25 -20.81
C TYR A 21 27.56 -5.26 -21.29
N TYR A 22 27.32 -6.56 -21.04
CA TYR A 22 28.09 -7.62 -21.64
C TYR A 22 27.76 -7.71 -23.14
N LEU A 23 28.80 -7.67 -24.00
CA LEU A 23 28.64 -7.67 -25.45
C LEU A 23 28.85 -9.06 -26.10
N THR A 24 29.57 -9.97 -25.43
CA THR A 24 29.88 -11.31 -25.94
C THR A 24 29.76 -12.34 -24.82
N GLY A 25 29.22 -13.53 -25.17
CA GLY A 25 29.04 -14.64 -24.22
C GLY A 25 27.93 -14.43 -23.19
N TYR A 26 27.14 -13.38 -23.36
CA TYR A 26 26.02 -12.99 -22.53
C TYR A 26 24.92 -12.40 -23.44
N HIS A 27 23.71 -12.29 -22.91
CA HIS A 27 22.55 -11.88 -23.70
C HIS A 27 22.23 -10.38 -23.59
N GLY A 28 23.24 -9.54 -23.38
CA GLY A 28 23.09 -8.09 -23.22
C GLY A 28 22.76 -7.68 -21.78
N GLU A 29 23.10 -8.53 -20.80
CA GLU A 29 22.89 -8.21 -19.39
C GLU A 29 23.75 -7.04 -18.92
N LEU A 30 23.25 -6.32 -17.95
CA LEU A 30 23.91 -5.18 -17.33
C LEU A 30 25.17 -5.65 -16.56
N LYS A 31 26.35 -5.30 -17.05
CA LYS A 31 27.64 -5.64 -16.42
C LYS A 31 27.97 -4.73 -15.25
N SER A 32 27.75 -3.42 -15.44
CA SER A 32 27.98 -2.44 -14.39
C SER A 32 27.08 -1.22 -14.54
N TYR A 33 26.82 -0.57 -13.42
CA TYR A 33 26.09 0.67 -13.30
C TYR A 33 26.91 1.64 -12.45
N LYS A 34 27.20 2.81 -12.97
CA LYS A 34 27.85 3.90 -12.23
C LYS A 34 26.84 5.03 -11.99
N PHE A 35 26.89 5.60 -10.82
CA PHE A 35 26.07 6.74 -10.44
C PHE A 35 26.94 7.88 -9.89
N SER A 36 26.64 9.10 -10.27
CA SER A 36 27.23 10.31 -9.72
C SER A 36 26.15 11.34 -9.44
N ASP A 37 26.14 11.86 -8.23
CA ASP A 37 25.37 13.05 -7.89
C ASP A 37 26.06 14.30 -8.45
N LYS A 38 25.26 15.26 -8.93
CA LYS A 38 25.71 16.56 -9.47
C LYS A 38 26.61 16.49 -10.72
N GLY A 39 26.46 15.47 -11.53
CA GLY A 39 27.02 15.46 -12.89
C GLY A 39 28.54 15.40 -12.96
N LYS A 40 29.15 14.36 -12.43
CA LYS A 40 30.61 14.15 -12.43
C LYS A 40 31.09 13.06 -13.38
N LEU A 41 30.20 12.36 -14.09
CA LEU A 41 30.55 11.35 -15.06
C LEU A 41 30.75 11.93 -16.45
N GLY A 42 31.73 11.41 -17.19
CA GLY A 42 31.87 11.67 -18.62
C GLY A 42 30.87 10.86 -19.45
N ALA A 43 30.70 11.25 -20.73
CA ALA A 43 29.81 10.55 -21.66
C ALA A 43 30.20 9.10 -21.94
N ASP A 44 31.46 8.74 -21.68
CA ASP A 44 32.03 7.39 -21.79
C ASP A 44 32.04 6.64 -20.44
N GLY A 45 31.40 7.17 -19.40
CA GLY A 45 31.40 6.62 -18.06
C GLY A 45 32.70 6.84 -17.27
N SER A 46 33.61 7.68 -17.81
CA SER A 46 34.80 8.14 -17.08
C SER A 46 34.43 9.17 -16.02
N GLY A 47 35.39 9.49 -15.15
CA GLY A 47 35.20 10.50 -14.11
C GLY A 47 34.89 9.92 -12.72
N LYS A 48 34.58 10.80 -11.78
CA LYS A 48 34.28 10.40 -10.41
C LYS A 48 32.83 9.98 -10.28
N PHE A 49 32.63 8.79 -9.75
CA PHE A 49 31.30 8.28 -9.36
C PHE A 49 31.17 8.27 -7.83
N ASP A 50 29.94 8.34 -7.35
CA ASP A 50 29.65 8.20 -5.93
C ASP A 50 29.56 6.72 -5.55
N TYR A 51 28.99 5.91 -6.45
CA TYR A 51 29.05 4.46 -6.33
C TYR A 51 28.97 3.77 -7.71
N GLN A 52 29.51 2.55 -7.74
CA GLN A 52 29.42 1.63 -8.88
C GLN A 52 28.85 0.30 -8.42
N THR A 53 27.91 -0.25 -9.17
CA THR A 53 27.46 -1.63 -9.03
C THR A 53 28.07 -2.48 -10.13
N ALA A 54 28.67 -3.60 -9.78
CA ALA A 54 29.14 -4.64 -10.72
C ALA A 54 28.32 -5.90 -10.52
N ILE A 55 27.91 -6.54 -11.64
CA ILE A 55 27.04 -7.71 -11.62
C ILE A 55 27.66 -8.84 -12.42
N GLN A 56 27.64 -10.05 -11.86
CA GLN A 56 28.03 -11.30 -12.54
C GLN A 56 26.82 -12.20 -12.65
N TYR A 57 26.76 -13.03 -13.70
CA TYR A 57 25.62 -13.87 -13.99
C TYR A 57 26.01 -15.33 -14.21
N ALA A 58 25.07 -16.23 -13.94
CA ALA A 58 25.08 -17.61 -14.42
C ALA A 58 24.06 -17.81 -15.53
N HIS A 59 24.36 -18.78 -16.39
CA HIS A 59 23.51 -19.16 -17.52
C HIS A 59 23.47 -20.69 -17.64
N ASN A 60 22.39 -21.18 -18.23
CA ASN A 60 22.30 -22.55 -18.73
C ASN A 60 21.70 -22.50 -20.14
N ASP A 61 22.55 -22.43 -21.15
CA ASP A 61 22.16 -22.28 -22.56
C ASP A 61 21.28 -23.45 -23.05
N ASN A 62 21.58 -24.68 -22.58
CA ASN A 62 20.83 -25.88 -22.95
C ASN A 62 19.37 -25.85 -22.45
N LYS A 63 19.09 -25.09 -21.39
CA LYS A 63 17.77 -24.93 -20.79
C LYS A 63 17.16 -23.56 -21.03
N HIS A 64 17.82 -22.71 -21.82
CA HIS A 64 17.43 -21.34 -22.08
C HIS A 64 17.22 -20.50 -20.80
N ILE A 65 18.09 -20.72 -19.80
CA ILE A 65 18.08 -19.97 -18.54
C ILE A 65 19.21 -18.94 -18.60
N PHE A 66 18.86 -17.66 -18.55
CA PHE A 66 19.80 -16.54 -18.70
C PHE A 66 19.63 -15.49 -17.63
N GLY A 67 20.66 -14.67 -17.43
CA GLY A 67 20.57 -13.46 -16.63
C GLY A 67 20.37 -13.67 -15.12
N LEU A 68 20.86 -14.80 -14.56
CA LEU A 68 20.77 -15.08 -13.13
C LEU A 68 21.92 -14.42 -12.38
N PRO A 69 21.73 -13.33 -11.59
CA PRO A 69 22.82 -12.64 -10.92
C PRO A 69 23.47 -13.53 -9.84
N THR A 70 24.73 -13.92 -10.03
CA THR A 70 25.49 -14.71 -9.05
C THR A 70 26.25 -13.86 -8.06
N ASN A 71 26.60 -12.63 -8.44
CA ASN A 71 27.27 -11.68 -7.56
C ASN A 71 26.89 -10.25 -7.93
N VAL A 72 26.53 -9.46 -6.93
CA VAL A 72 26.26 -8.03 -7.05
C VAL A 72 27.12 -7.32 -6.04
N THR A 73 28.04 -6.46 -6.50
CA THR A 73 28.94 -5.70 -5.63
C THR A 73 28.75 -4.21 -5.85
N VAL A 74 28.54 -3.46 -4.77
CA VAL A 74 28.47 -2.00 -4.77
C VAL A 74 29.71 -1.44 -4.13
N THR A 75 30.48 -0.67 -4.92
CA THR A 75 31.71 -0.01 -4.50
C THR A 75 31.52 1.48 -4.52
N GLY A 76 31.91 2.17 -3.46
CA GLY A 76 31.90 3.62 -3.40
C GLY A 76 33.03 4.26 -4.20
N GLY A 77 32.91 5.57 -4.44
CA GLY A 77 33.95 6.35 -5.09
C GLY A 77 35.30 6.41 -4.32
N ASP A 78 35.31 5.98 -3.07
CA ASP A 78 36.49 5.78 -2.22
C ASP A 78 37.16 4.39 -2.39
N GLY A 79 36.63 3.54 -3.26
CA GLY A 79 37.10 2.19 -3.52
C GLY A 79 36.67 1.14 -2.50
N LYS A 80 35.87 1.49 -1.49
CA LYS A 80 35.37 0.53 -0.49
C LYS A 80 34.12 -0.18 -0.99
N ILE A 81 34.02 -1.46 -0.66
CA ILE A 81 32.78 -2.23 -0.88
C ILE A 81 31.80 -1.88 0.23
N TYR A 82 30.64 -1.35 -0.15
CA TYR A 82 29.55 -1.00 0.76
C TYR A 82 28.47 -2.05 0.82
N HIS A 83 28.32 -2.84 -0.25
CA HIS A 83 27.33 -3.90 -0.32
C HIS A 83 27.82 -4.99 -1.26
N GLN A 84 27.72 -6.25 -0.83
CA GLN A 84 27.98 -7.40 -1.69
C GLN A 84 27.00 -8.51 -1.35
N VAL A 85 26.34 -9.02 -2.39
CA VAL A 85 25.43 -10.17 -2.31
C VAL A 85 25.85 -11.17 -3.38
N SER A 86 25.91 -12.45 -2.99
CA SER A 86 26.06 -13.54 -3.94
C SER A 86 24.92 -14.54 -3.82
N ALA A 87 24.56 -15.16 -4.95
CA ALA A 87 23.53 -16.18 -5.03
C ALA A 87 24.05 -17.44 -5.72
N THR A 88 23.64 -18.60 -5.21
CA THR A 88 23.84 -19.89 -5.85
C THR A 88 22.52 -20.39 -6.38
N TYR A 89 22.51 -20.93 -7.59
CA TYR A 89 21.33 -21.42 -8.28
C TYR A 89 21.42 -22.91 -8.57
N ASP A 90 20.29 -23.62 -8.54
CA ASP A 90 20.18 -24.95 -9.13
C ASP A 90 19.79 -24.83 -10.59
N LEU A 91 20.81 -24.79 -11.46
CA LEU A 91 20.62 -24.67 -12.90
C LEU A 91 19.99 -25.92 -13.56
N ASN A 92 19.76 -27.00 -12.81
CA ASN A 92 19.05 -28.19 -13.31
C ASN A 92 17.52 -28.03 -13.23
N TYR A 93 17.03 -27.21 -12.30
CA TYR A 93 15.61 -26.98 -12.05
C TYR A 93 15.25 -25.50 -12.25
N ALA A 94 15.59 -24.94 -13.40
CA ALA A 94 15.34 -23.55 -13.73
C ALA A 94 16.18 -22.57 -12.87
N ASP A 95 15.58 -21.53 -12.35
CA ASP A 95 16.21 -20.38 -11.71
C ASP A 95 16.16 -20.45 -10.17
N HIS A 96 16.07 -21.65 -9.61
CA HIS A 96 15.92 -21.81 -8.17
C HIS A 96 17.17 -21.38 -7.40
N ILE A 97 17.04 -20.31 -6.59
CA ILE A 97 18.08 -19.85 -5.69
C ILE A 97 18.21 -20.83 -4.52
N THR A 98 19.32 -21.52 -4.39
CA THR A 98 19.58 -22.45 -3.27
C THR A 98 20.26 -21.77 -2.09
N GLN A 99 20.99 -20.69 -2.32
CA GLN A 99 21.65 -19.93 -1.27
C GLN A 99 21.83 -18.47 -1.65
N ILE A 100 21.65 -17.58 -0.67
CA ILE A 100 22.03 -16.15 -0.75
C ILE A 100 23.01 -15.86 0.37
N LYS A 101 24.12 -15.19 0.04
CA LYS A 101 25.10 -14.68 0.99
C LYS A 101 25.20 -13.17 0.88
N GLN A 102 25.08 -12.49 1.98
CA GLN A 102 25.33 -11.06 2.08
C GLN A 102 26.55 -10.80 2.93
N GLN A 103 27.53 -10.08 2.40
CA GLN A 103 28.74 -9.70 3.13
C GLN A 103 28.41 -8.65 4.21
N LEU A 104 28.84 -8.89 5.43
CA LEU A 104 28.67 -8.03 6.60
C LEU A 104 30.04 -7.78 7.23
N GLY A 105 30.68 -6.64 6.94
CA GLY A 105 31.96 -6.31 7.56
C GLY A 105 32.96 -7.49 7.60
N SER A 106 33.04 -8.18 8.75
CA SER A 106 33.92 -9.32 8.95
C SER A 106 33.27 -10.71 8.79
N GLY A 107 32.01 -10.79 8.40
CA GLY A 107 31.26 -12.04 8.30
C GLY A 107 30.26 -12.06 7.14
N GLU A 108 29.51 -13.15 7.03
CA GLU A 108 28.48 -13.34 6.02
C GLU A 108 27.13 -13.67 6.66
N ALA A 109 26.07 -13.06 6.15
CA ALA A 109 24.70 -13.48 6.42
C ALA A 109 24.27 -14.47 5.32
N VAL A 110 24.05 -15.74 5.70
CA VAL A 110 23.75 -16.82 4.75
C VAL A 110 22.31 -17.29 4.93
N SER A 111 21.53 -17.24 3.85
CA SER A 111 20.18 -17.83 3.76
C SER A 111 20.20 -19.01 2.78
N ASP A 112 19.56 -20.13 3.17
CA ASP A 112 19.46 -21.32 2.32
C ASP A 112 17.98 -21.64 2.03
N TYR A 113 17.74 -22.22 0.85
CA TYR A 113 16.41 -22.57 0.35
C TYR A 113 16.42 -24.00 -0.18
N THR A 114 15.36 -24.74 0.10
CA THR A 114 15.13 -26.09 -0.42
C THR A 114 13.77 -26.13 -1.11
N TYR A 115 13.70 -26.85 -2.21
CA TYR A 115 12.53 -26.91 -3.08
C TYR A 115 12.02 -28.34 -3.21
N ASP A 116 10.72 -28.49 -3.51
CA ASP A 116 10.12 -29.73 -3.93
C ASP A 116 10.25 -29.96 -5.45
N ALA A 117 9.69 -31.06 -5.95
CA ALA A 117 9.74 -31.40 -7.37
C ALA A 117 8.89 -30.44 -8.25
N TYR A 118 8.03 -29.63 -7.67
CA TYR A 118 7.20 -28.64 -8.36
C TYR A 118 7.82 -27.25 -8.40
N GLY A 119 8.95 -27.04 -7.71
CA GLY A 119 9.63 -25.77 -7.58
C GLY A 119 9.15 -24.91 -6.42
N ASN A 120 8.36 -25.46 -5.52
CA ASN A 120 7.92 -24.75 -4.34
C ASN A 120 8.98 -24.79 -3.24
N ILE A 121 9.18 -23.67 -2.53
CA ILE A 121 10.09 -23.63 -1.37
C ILE A 121 9.48 -24.45 -0.23
N ILE A 122 10.14 -25.56 0.16
CA ILE A 122 9.74 -26.38 1.30
C ILE A 122 10.50 -26.09 2.57
N LYS A 123 11.64 -25.39 2.47
CA LYS A 123 12.40 -24.94 3.64
C LYS A 123 13.18 -23.66 3.32
N THR A 124 13.14 -22.72 4.26
CA THR A 124 13.99 -21.51 4.30
C THR A 124 14.78 -21.52 5.60
N MET A 125 16.10 -21.33 5.52
CA MET A 125 16.96 -21.11 6.67
C MET A 125 17.53 -19.69 6.61
N LEU A 126 17.25 -18.88 7.62
CA LEU A 126 17.74 -17.50 7.72
C LEU A 126 19.18 -17.46 8.24
N PRO A 127 19.86 -16.31 8.14
CA PRO A 127 21.21 -16.14 8.67
C PRO A 127 21.30 -16.47 10.17
N ALA A 128 22.50 -16.89 10.59
CA ALA A 128 22.78 -17.15 12.00
C ALA A 128 22.73 -15.85 12.81
N ASN A 129 22.19 -15.92 14.02
CA ASN A 129 22.28 -14.85 15.01
C ASN A 129 23.68 -14.82 15.64
N SER A 130 23.92 -13.89 16.59
CA SER A 130 25.20 -13.74 17.27
C SER A 130 25.65 -14.99 18.08
N LYS A 131 24.73 -15.94 18.35
CA LYS A 131 25.00 -17.21 19.03
C LYS A 131 25.19 -18.38 18.04
N GLY A 132 25.20 -18.12 16.74
CA GLY A 132 25.31 -19.15 15.71
C GLY A 132 24.01 -19.92 15.44
N GLN A 133 22.89 -19.55 16.04
CA GLN A 133 21.59 -20.20 15.83
C GLN A 133 20.91 -19.64 14.60
N ARG A 134 20.29 -20.51 13.83
CA ARG A 134 19.58 -20.13 12.62
C ARG A 134 18.08 -20.34 12.76
N MET A 135 17.30 -19.32 12.45
CA MET A 135 15.85 -19.42 12.28
C MET A 135 15.54 -20.15 10.98
N TRP A 136 14.57 -21.04 10.99
CA TRP A 136 14.09 -21.72 9.80
C TRP A 136 12.57 -21.80 9.78
N TYR A 137 12.05 -21.94 8.57
CA TYR A 137 10.66 -22.25 8.29
C TYR A 137 10.58 -23.45 7.37
N THR A 138 9.63 -24.35 7.60
CA THR A 138 9.24 -25.40 6.65
C THR A 138 7.82 -25.18 6.18
N TYR A 139 7.60 -25.48 4.92
CA TYR A 139 6.32 -25.28 4.25
C TYR A 139 5.83 -26.62 3.73
N ARG A 140 4.57 -26.93 3.97
CA ARG A 140 3.88 -28.06 3.34
C ARG A 140 2.79 -27.51 2.44
N TYR A 141 2.72 -28.04 1.24
CA TYR A 141 1.72 -27.67 0.25
C TYR A 141 0.60 -28.69 0.22
N GLU A 142 -0.62 -28.23 -0.11
CA GLU A 142 -1.78 -29.11 -0.28
C GLU A 142 -1.56 -30.06 -1.47
N PRO A 143 -2.09 -31.31 -1.40
CA PRO A 143 -1.71 -32.36 -2.34
C PRO A 143 -2.49 -32.34 -3.66
N VAL A 144 -3.48 -31.44 -3.85
CA VAL A 144 -4.34 -31.42 -5.04
C VAL A 144 -3.68 -30.62 -6.16
N MET A 145 -3.31 -29.39 -5.89
CA MET A 145 -2.70 -28.47 -6.87
C MET A 145 -1.19 -28.30 -6.64
N ASN A 146 -0.69 -28.63 -5.45
CA ASN A 146 0.69 -28.42 -5.01
C ASN A 146 1.16 -26.95 -5.13
N MET A 147 0.25 -25.99 -4.95
CA MET A 147 0.50 -24.56 -5.11
C MET A 147 0.27 -23.75 -3.83
N TYR A 148 -0.64 -24.22 -2.97
CA TYR A 148 -1.05 -23.48 -1.78
C TYR A 148 -0.41 -24.08 -0.53
N VAL A 149 0.19 -23.21 0.28
CA VAL A 149 0.78 -23.64 1.55
C VAL A 149 -0.35 -24.00 2.52
N GLU A 150 -0.39 -25.27 2.94
CA GLU A 150 -1.36 -25.75 3.93
C GLU A 150 -0.80 -25.73 5.36
N ARG A 151 0.56 -25.67 5.52
CA ARG A 151 1.19 -25.64 6.83
C ARG A 151 2.54 -24.97 6.80
N ILE A 152 2.80 -24.17 7.83
CA ILE A 152 4.09 -23.57 8.11
C ILE A 152 4.49 -23.95 9.53
N ASP A 153 5.71 -24.49 9.71
CA ASP A 153 6.34 -24.71 11.01
C ASP A 153 7.62 -23.88 11.10
N ASP A 154 7.95 -23.41 12.29
CA ASP A 154 9.18 -22.65 12.54
C ASP A 154 10.13 -23.36 13.52
N ALA A 155 11.32 -22.76 13.72
CA ALA A 155 12.37 -23.28 14.58
C ALA A 155 12.01 -23.30 16.07
N PHE A 156 10.95 -22.60 16.49
CA PHE A 156 10.46 -22.55 17.88
C PHE A 156 9.30 -23.52 18.14
N GLY A 157 8.86 -24.23 17.11
CA GLY A 157 7.72 -25.16 17.19
C GLY A 157 6.37 -24.49 16.99
N TYR A 158 6.32 -23.21 16.62
CA TYR A 158 5.07 -22.59 16.23
C TYR A 158 4.60 -23.11 14.87
N ARG A 159 3.28 -23.19 14.75
CA ARG A 159 2.64 -23.72 13.55
C ARG A 159 1.43 -22.88 13.18
N SER A 160 1.28 -22.65 11.87
CA SER A 160 0.02 -22.17 11.29
C SER A 160 -0.45 -23.13 10.19
N GLU A 161 -1.77 -23.22 10.00
CA GLU A 161 -2.36 -24.11 9.01
C GLU A 161 -3.43 -23.41 8.17
N ALA A 162 -3.59 -23.89 6.93
CA ALA A 162 -4.65 -23.49 6.01
C ALA A 162 -5.28 -24.76 5.41
N ALA A 163 -6.59 -24.80 5.34
CA ALA A 163 -7.33 -25.96 4.87
C ALA A 163 -8.62 -25.56 4.16
N ASN A 164 -9.33 -26.57 3.62
CA ASN A 164 -10.60 -26.38 2.92
C ASN A 164 -10.48 -25.35 1.79
N PHE A 165 -9.51 -25.58 0.88
CA PHE A 165 -9.27 -24.68 -0.23
C PHE A 165 -10.41 -24.65 -1.24
N ASP A 166 -10.91 -23.48 -1.58
CA ASP A 166 -11.68 -23.26 -2.80
C ASP A 166 -10.71 -22.96 -3.94
N TYR A 167 -10.41 -23.97 -4.76
CA TYR A 167 -9.44 -23.88 -5.84
C TYR A 167 -9.87 -22.96 -7.00
N ARG A 168 -11.17 -22.63 -7.09
CA ARG A 168 -11.66 -21.68 -8.11
C ARG A 168 -11.13 -20.28 -7.86
N TYR A 169 -10.90 -19.93 -6.56
CA TYR A 169 -10.47 -18.60 -6.12
C TYR A 169 -9.13 -18.63 -5.39
N GLY A 170 -8.52 -19.80 -5.19
CA GLY A 170 -7.25 -19.92 -4.47
C GLY A 170 -7.33 -19.52 -2.99
N MET A 171 -8.49 -19.71 -2.37
CA MET A 171 -8.74 -19.29 -1.00
C MET A 171 -8.79 -20.47 -0.03
N ALA A 172 -8.03 -20.41 1.06
CA ALA A 172 -8.23 -21.29 2.20
C ALA A 172 -9.42 -20.78 3.02
N LEU A 173 -10.44 -21.62 3.16
CA LEU A 173 -11.68 -21.30 3.88
C LEU A 173 -11.56 -21.60 5.39
N ARG A 174 -10.54 -22.33 5.81
CA ARG A 174 -10.21 -22.58 7.21
C ARG A 174 -8.73 -22.30 7.45
N ARG A 175 -8.43 -21.59 8.55
CA ARG A 175 -7.06 -21.27 8.95
C ARG A 175 -6.87 -21.47 10.44
N MET A 176 -5.68 -21.88 10.84
CA MET A 176 -5.25 -21.97 12.24
C MET A 176 -4.09 -20.98 12.47
N ASP A 177 -4.21 -20.14 13.50
CA ASP A 177 -3.15 -19.23 13.89
C ASP A 177 -2.07 -19.90 14.76
N LEU A 178 -1.05 -19.14 15.17
CA LEU A 178 0.06 -19.60 16.00
C LEU A 178 -0.36 -20.00 17.43
N ASN A 179 -1.54 -19.59 17.90
CA ASN A 179 -2.12 -19.94 19.18
C ASN A 179 -3.05 -21.16 19.07
N HIS A 180 -3.07 -21.81 17.90
CA HIS A 180 -3.93 -22.95 17.55
C HIS A 180 -5.43 -22.60 17.53
N PHE A 181 -5.79 -21.34 17.34
CA PHE A 181 -7.16 -20.92 17.13
C PHE A 181 -7.56 -21.05 15.66
N TYR A 182 -8.76 -21.57 15.43
CA TYR A 182 -9.31 -21.72 14.11
C TYR A 182 -10.20 -20.54 13.72
N TYR A 183 -10.11 -20.17 12.45
CA TYR A 183 -10.97 -19.20 11.78
C TYR A 183 -11.55 -19.84 10.53
N GLU A 184 -12.83 -19.59 10.27
CA GLU A 184 -13.51 -20.06 9.07
C GLU A 184 -14.09 -18.88 8.29
N THR A 185 -14.02 -18.98 6.97
CA THR A 185 -14.49 -17.96 6.03
C THR A 185 -15.48 -18.57 5.09
N ASP A 186 -16.68 -17.99 4.99
CA ASP A 186 -17.64 -18.30 3.96
C ASP A 186 -17.47 -17.33 2.79
N ILE A 187 -17.62 -17.83 1.57
CA ILE A 187 -17.58 -17.02 0.35
C ILE A 187 -18.87 -17.19 -0.46
N ASP A 188 -19.14 -16.21 -1.31
CA ASP A 188 -20.22 -16.30 -2.28
C ASP A 188 -19.76 -16.96 -3.60
N ASN A 189 -20.67 -17.10 -4.55
CA ASN A 189 -20.40 -17.69 -5.85
C ASN A 189 -19.41 -16.91 -6.73
N LEU A 190 -19.03 -15.68 -6.34
CA LEU A 190 -18.03 -14.86 -7.00
C LEU A 190 -16.70 -14.83 -6.24
N GLY A 191 -16.56 -15.63 -5.17
CA GLY A 191 -15.35 -15.68 -4.34
C GLY A 191 -15.22 -14.54 -3.33
N ARG A 192 -16.28 -13.72 -3.13
CA ARG A 192 -16.24 -12.65 -2.13
C ARG A 192 -16.57 -13.19 -0.75
N VAL A 193 -15.88 -12.69 0.27
CA VAL A 193 -16.13 -13.07 1.66
C VAL A 193 -17.57 -12.69 2.06
N LYS A 194 -18.33 -13.65 2.57
CA LYS A 194 -19.69 -13.45 3.12
C LYS A 194 -19.70 -13.37 4.63
N ALA A 195 -18.91 -14.21 5.29
CA ALA A 195 -18.83 -14.24 6.74
C ALA A 195 -17.47 -14.77 7.20
N VAL A 196 -17.06 -14.34 8.38
CA VAL A 196 -15.87 -14.87 9.07
C VAL A 196 -16.32 -15.29 10.49
N ARG A 197 -15.93 -16.48 10.90
CA ARG A 197 -16.09 -17.01 12.26
C ARG A 197 -14.72 -17.18 12.89
N GLY A 198 -14.61 -16.80 14.12
CA GLY A 198 -13.43 -17.03 14.95
C GLY A 198 -13.63 -18.13 15.97
N PRO A 199 -12.68 -18.31 16.89
CA PRO A 199 -12.71 -19.38 17.88
C PRO A 199 -13.98 -19.37 18.73
N ASN A 200 -14.44 -18.19 19.16
CA ASN A 200 -15.62 -18.07 20.02
C ASN A 200 -16.90 -18.45 19.27
N GLU A 201 -17.07 -17.97 18.03
CA GLU A 201 -18.22 -18.25 17.20
C GLU A 201 -18.28 -19.73 16.83
N LEU A 202 -17.13 -20.34 16.52
CA LEU A 202 -17.03 -21.79 16.26
C LEU A 202 -17.36 -22.62 17.49
N ALA A 203 -17.02 -22.17 18.68
CA ALA A 203 -17.32 -22.87 19.94
C ALA A 203 -18.78 -22.70 20.40
N THR A 204 -19.39 -21.54 20.15
CA THR A 204 -20.72 -21.18 20.66
C THR A 204 -21.83 -21.32 19.61
N GLY A 205 -21.48 -21.49 18.33
CA GLY A 205 -22.45 -21.55 17.24
C GLY A 205 -23.00 -20.20 16.80
N VAL A 206 -22.36 -19.09 17.20
CA VAL A 206 -22.67 -17.76 16.74
C VAL A 206 -22.38 -17.64 15.23
N PRO A 207 -23.23 -16.98 14.43
CA PRO A 207 -23.13 -17.09 12.97
C PRO A 207 -21.86 -16.48 12.38
N TYR A 208 -21.31 -15.42 12.96
CA TYR A 208 -20.10 -14.72 12.48
C TYR A 208 -19.56 -13.70 13.50
N ILE A 209 -18.29 -13.33 13.38
CA ILE A 209 -17.72 -12.09 13.95
C ILE A 209 -18.10 -10.92 13.05
N ILE A 210 -17.91 -11.12 11.74
CA ILE A 210 -18.18 -10.14 10.70
C ILE A 210 -18.84 -10.82 9.51
N ALA A 211 -19.85 -10.15 8.92
CA ALA A 211 -20.50 -10.59 7.71
C ALA A 211 -20.66 -9.46 6.71
N PHE A 212 -20.84 -9.83 5.44
CA PHE A 212 -20.95 -8.90 4.33
C PHE A 212 -22.14 -9.25 3.44
N ASP A 213 -22.99 -8.23 3.15
CA ASP A 213 -24.02 -8.32 2.13
C ASP A 213 -23.65 -7.38 0.98
N TYR A 214 -23.68 -7.89 -0.25
CA TYR A 214 -23.29 -7.13 -1.42
C TYR A 214 -24.47 -6.82 -2.31
N GLN A 215 -24.64 -5.54 -2.65
CA GLN A 215 -25.52 -5.06 -3.68
C GLN A 215 -24.70 -4.44 -4.82
N PRO A 216 -24.18 -5.26 -5.76
CA PRO A 216 -23.21 -4.80 -6.76
C PRO A 216 -23.85 -4.00 -7.90
N LYS A 217 -25.17 -4.02 -8.01
CA LYS A 217 -25.90 -3.32 -9.08
C LYS A 217 -26.56 -2.07 -8.53
N ALA A 218 -26.31 -0.93 -9.18
CA ALA A 218 -27.05 0.28 -8.90
C ALA A 218 -28.53 0.12 -9.29
N THR A 219 -29.43 0.76 -8.54
CA THR A 219 -30.84 0.86 -8.89
C THR A 219 -31.05 2.14 -9.71
N PHE A 220 -31.78 2.02 -10.81
CA PHE A 220 -32.10 3.14 -11.71
C PHE A 220 -33.57 3.49 -11.61
N GLY A 221 -33.84 4.77 -11.51
CA GLY A 221 -35.16 5.36 -11.66
C GLY A 221 -35.29 6.15 -12.97
N THR A 222 -36.41 6.81 -13.21
CA THR A 222 -36.64 7.63 -14.40
C THR A 222 -35.63 8.75 -14.62
N ASN A 223 -35.01 9.24 -13.54
CA ASN A 223 -34.05 10.34 -13.56
C ASN A 223 -32.58 9.88 -13.28
N GLY A 224 -32.22 8.66 -13.66
CA GLY A 224 -30.88 8.11 -13.48
C GLY A 224 -30.73 7.23 -12.22
N ILE A 225 -29.51 7.13 -11.66
CA ILE A 225 -29.21 6.28 -10.50
C ILE A 225 -30.02 6.76 -9.29
N THR A 226 -30.82 5.85 -8.71
CA THR A 226 -31.58 6.09 -7.48
C THR A 226 -30.79 5.66 -6.25
N VAL A 227 -30.18 4.47 -6.31
CA VAL A 227 -29.30 3.94 -5.27
C VAL A 227 -28.04 3.40 -5.95
N PRO A 228 -26.85 3.92 -5.63
CA PRO A 228 -25.59 3.35 -6.12
C PRO A 228 -25.38 1.92 -5.64
N ALA A 229 -24.40 1.21 -6.21
CA ALA A 229 -23.94 -0.06 -5.66
C ALA A 229 -23.44 0.14 -4.21
N TYR A 230 -23.65 -0.85 -3.35
CA TYR A 230 -23.20 -0.78 -1.95
C TYR A 230 -22.89 -2.15 -1.37
N ALA A 231 -22.18 -2.13 -0.25
CA ALA A 231 -22.00 -3.29 0.61
C ALA A 231 -22.39 -2.92 2.05
N VAL A 232 -22.98 -3.89 2.75
CA VAL A 232 -23.24 -3.81 4.18
C VAL A 232 -22.22 -4.68 4.89
N THR A 233 -21.48 -4.10 5.82
CA THR A 233 -20.63 -4.80 6.77
C THR A 233 -21.38 -4.91 8.08
N LYS A 234 -21.47 -6.11 8.63
CA LYS A 234 -22.15 -6.43 9.89
C LYS A 234 -21.14 -6.95 10.89
N HIS A 235 -21.04 -6.35 12.05
CA HIS A 235 -20.33 -6.89 13.19
C HIS A 235 -21.34 -7.44 14.18
N TYR A 236 -21.19 -8.71 14.54
CA TYR A 236 -22.07 -9.33 15.52
C TYR A 236 -21.92 -8.65 16.88
N ASP A 237 -23.05 -8.19 17.44
CA ASP A 237 -23.08 -7.63 18.79
C ASP A 237 -23.57 -8.71 19.79
N ILE A 238 -22.67 -9.18 20.63
CA ILE A 238 -22.99 -10.19 21.65
C ILE A 238 -23.96 -9.68 22.71
N GLN A 239 -24.02 -8.35 22.91
CA GLN A 239 -24.95 -7.73 23.87
C GLN A 239 -26.36 -7.55 23.27
N HIS A 240 -26.42 -7.39 21.95
CA HIS A 240 -27.67 -7.22 21.21
C HIS A 240 -27.71 -8.21 20.01
N PRO A 241 -27.89 -9.52 20.23
CA PRO A 241 -27.75 -10.56 19.19
C PRO A 241 -28.71 -10.45 17.99
N SER A 242 -29.73 -9.62 18.09
CA SER A 242 -30.70 -9.34 17.01
C SER A 242 -30.43 -8.03 16.27
N ASP A 243 -29.39 -7.28 16.67
CA ASP A 243 -29.11 -5.93 16.15
C ASP A 243 -27.60 -5.75 15.97
N ASP A 244 -27.11 -6.17 14.81
CA ASP A 244 -25.69 -6.06 14.45
C ASP A 244 -25.26 -4.59 14.34
N MET A 245 -23.99 -4.32 14.62
CA MET A 245 -23.40 -3.02 14.29
C MET A 245 -23.10 -2.97 12.79
N GLU A 246 -23.86 -2.14 12.07
CA GLU A 246 -23.81 -2.12 10.62
C GLU A 246 -23.08 -0.89 10.04
N THR A 247 -22.36 -1.12 8.96
CA THR A 247 -21.78 -0.06 8.13
C THR A 247 -22.15 -0.30 6.67
N VAL A 248 -22.79 0.67 6.03
CA VAL A 248 -23.16 0.61 4.62
C VAL A 248 -22.28 1.57 3.83
N THR A 249 -21.52 1.03 2.86
CA THR A 249 -20.66 1.82 1.98
C THR A 249 -21.22 1.83 0.56
N PHE A 250 -21.62 3.01 0.10
CA PHE A 250 -22.07 3.24 -1.28
C PHE A 250 -20.88 3.64 -2.15
N VAL A 251 -20.80 3.08 -3.37
CA VAL A 251 -19.72 3.34 -4.31
C VAL A 251 -20.25 3.83 -5.65
N ASP A 252 -19.44 4.63 -6.34
CA ASP A 252 -19.73 5.02 -7.72
C ASP A 252 -19.32 3.94 -8.73
N GLY A 253 -19.48 4.22 -10.04
CA GLY A 253 -19.11 3.31 -11.12
C GLY A 253 -17.61 2.99 -11.23
N PHE A 254 -16.74 3.71 -10.53
CA PHE A 254 -15.31 3.48 -10.42
C PHE A 254 -14.90 2.78 -9.11
N GLY A 255 -15.88 2.38 -8.29
CA GLY A 255 -15.65 1.76 -6.99
C GLY A 255 -15.20 2.72 -5.88
N ARG A 256 -15.31 4.05 -6.10
CA ARG A 256 -14.94 5.05 -5.08
C ARG A 256 -16.08 5.26 -4.10
N PRO A 257 -15.82 5.32 -2.77
CA PRO A 257 -16.86 5.62 -1.79
C PRO A 257 -17.45 7.01 -2.02
N VAL A 258 -18.77 7.06 -2.17
CA VAL A 258 -19.55 8.32 -2.32
C VAL A 258 -20.40 8.63 -1.10
N GLN A 259 -20.64 7.64 -0.25
CA GLN A 259 -21.34 7.79 1.03
C GLN A 259 -21.08 6.57 1.91
N VAL A 260 -20.94 6.81 3.21
CA VAL A 260 -20.86 5.76 4.22
C VAL A 260 -21.92 6.05 5.28
N LYS A 261 -22.69 5.03 5.65
CA LYS A 261 -23.63 5.09 6.78
C LYS A 261 -23.19 4.10 7.82
N LYS A 262 -23.19 4.51 9.08
CA LYS A 262 -22.79 3.67 10.20
C LYS A 262 -23.80 3.85 11.34
N ASP A 263 -24.17 2.74 11.99
CA ASP A 263 -24.89 2.77 13.26
C ASP A 263 -24.12 3.57 14.30
N GLY A 264 -24.85 4.36 15.05
CA GLY A 264 -24.28 5.14 16.12
C GLY A 264 -25.33 5.66 17.08
N VAL A 265 -24.88 6.08 18.24
CA VAL A 265 -25.70 6.75 19.24
C VAL A 265 -25.25 8.20 19.33
N VAL A 266 -26.21 9.11 19.24
CA VAL A 266 -25.98 10.54 19.45
C VAL A 266 -26.74 10.99 20.68
N THR A 267 -26.06 11.68 21.57
CA THR A 267 -26.70 12.30 22.72
C THR A 267 -27.24 13.67 22.31
N THR A 268 -28.55 13.82 22.33
CA THR A 268 -29.22 15.09 22.03
C THR A 268 -29.73 15.74 23.33
N ALA A 269 -29.59 17.06 23.42
CA ALA A 269 -30.15 17.84 24.51
C ALA A 269 -30.71 19.15 23.97
N ALA A 270 -32.01 19.33 24.09
CA ALA A 270 -32.58 20.67 23.91
C ALA A 270 -32.20 21.55 25.12
N LYS A 271 -32.05 22.86 24.89
CA LYS A 271 -31.72 23.80 25.98
C LYS A 271 -32.69 23.65 27.13
N GLY A 272 -32.22 23.27 28.30
CA GLY A 272 -33.05 23.08 29.52
C GLY A 272 -33.68 21.69 29.67
N SER A 273 -33.40 20.74 28.78
CA SER A 273 -33.83 19.33 28.88
C SER A 273 -32.68 18.43 29.28
N ALA A 274 -32.97 17.27 29.90
CA ALA A 274 -32.01 16.25 30.15
C ALA A 274 -31.45 15.65 28.82
N PRO A 275 -30.19 15.29 28.75
CA PRO A 275 -29.63 14.58 27.59
C PRO A 275 -30.40 13.29 27.31
N LYS A 276 -30.64 12.98 26.04
CA LYS A 276 -31.26 11.74 25.60
C LYS A 276 -30.40 11.11 24.51
N ASP A 277 -30.14 9.84 24.66
CA ASP A 277 -29.44 9.04 23.65
C ASP A 277 -30.44 8.56 22.59
N GLU A 278 -30.08 8.75 21.32
CA GLU A 278 -30.86 8.33 20.16
C GLU A 278 -30.00 7.50 19.23
N THR A 279 -30.47 6.30 18.88
CA THR A 279 -29.83 5.45 17.88
C THR A 279 -30.14 5.99 16.49
N VAL A 280 -29.09 6.21 15.69
CA VAL A 280 -29.21 6.84 14.37
C VAL A 280 -28.22 6.18 13.40
N MET A 281 -28.43 6.41 12.09
CA MET A 281 -27.41 6.22 11.08
C MET A 281 -26.59 7.52 10.96
N ILE A 282 -25.32 7.46 11.22
CA ILE A 282 -24.36 8.54 10.93
C ILE A 282 -23.97 8.45 9.47
N VAL A 283 -24.36 9.43 8.67
CA VAL A 283 -24.08 9.52 7.24
C VAL A 283 -22.84 10.37 7.01
N SER A 284 -21.78 9.81 6.51
CA SER A 284 -20.49 10.46 6.28
C SER A 284 -19.92 10.12 4.89
N GLY A 285 -18.75 10.64 4.57
CA GLY A 285 -18.04 10.32 3.32
C GLY A 285 -18.80 10.76 2.06
N ARG A 286 -19.71 11.74 2.17
CA ARG A 286 -20.42 12.32 1.03
C ARG A 286 -19.46 13.22 0.27
N ASN A 287 -18.81 12.62 -0.76
CA ASN A 287 -17.80 13.27 -1.59
C ASN A 287 -18.34 13.53 -3.01
N VAL A 288 -17.95 14.67 -3.57
CA VAL A 288 -18.13 14.98 -4.98
C VAL A 288 -16.75 15.01 -5.62
N TYR A 289 -16.59 14.22 -6.66
CA TYR A 289 -15.34 14.12 -7.39
C TYR A 289 -15.35 15.02 -8.63
N ASP A 290 -14.20 15.58 -8.99
CA ASP A 290 -14.02 16.28 -10.27
C ASP A 290 -13.82 15.28 -11.42
N ALA A 291 -13.66 15.80 -12.64
CA ALA A 291 -13.46 14.98 -13.85
C ALA A 291 -12.17 14.13 -13.83
N PHE A 292 -11.22 14.47 -12.97
CA PHE A 292 -9.95 13.74 -12.77
C PHE A 292 -10.00 12.74 -11.62
N GLY A 293 -11.14 12.64 -10.92
CA GLY A 293 -11.34 11.71 -9.81
C GLY A 293 -10.83 12.21 -8.46
N ARG A 294 -10.53 13.51 -8.33
CA ARG A 294 -10.12 14.13 -7.07
C ARG A 294 -11.32 14.62 -6.29
N VAL A 295 -11.27 14.60 -4.96
CA VAL A 295 -12.38 15.09 -4.11
C VAL A 295 -12.44 16.61 -4.18
N ALA A 296 -13.37 17.15 -4.98
CA ALA A 296 -13.60 18.58 -5.12
C ALA A 296 -14.46 19.15 -3.97
N LYS A 297 -15.40 18.35 -3.43
CA LYS A 297 -16.22 18.73 -2.27
C LYS A 297 -16.35 17.58 -1.30
N ALA A 298 -16.13 17.81 -0.01
CA ALA A 298 -16.33 16.87 1.07
C ALA A 298 -17.37 17.43 2.05
N TYR A 299 -18.52 16.73 2.18
CA TYR A 299 -19.59 17.14 3.08
C TYR A 299 -19.41 16.58 4.48
N TYR A 300 -19.85 17.32 5.47
CA TYR A 300 -19.78 16.92 6.87
C TYR A 300 -20.81 15.82 7.20
N PRO A 301 -20.57 15.04 8.27
CA PRO A 301 -21.53 14.02 8.69
C PRO A 301 -22.87 14.62 9.09
N VAL A 302 -23.94 13.88 8.77
CA VAL A 302 -25.33 14.15 9.23
C VAL A 302 -25.91 12.87 9.82
N THR A 303 -27.03 12.98 10.53
CA THR A 303 -27.74 11.83 11.10
C THR A 303 -29.03 11.57 10.36
N GLU A 304 -29.43 10.29 10.29
CA GLU A 304 -30.70 9.82 9.74
C GLU A 304 -31.28 8.73 10.65
N ALA A 305 -32.57 8.43 10.44
CA ALA A 305 -33.20 7.31 11.12
C ALA A 305 -32.52 5.96 10.77
N VAL A 306 -32.40 5.04 11.71
CA VAL A 306 -31.81 3.72 11.54
C VAL A 306 -32.41 2.97 10.36
N GLY A 307 -33.73 3.04 10.12
CA GLY A 307 -34.39 2.37 9.00
C GLY A 307 -33.96 2.85 7.60
N SER A 308 -33.16 3.91 7.48
CA SER A 308 -32.69 4.47 6.20
C SER A 308 -31.35 3.91 5.72
N LYS A 309 -30.82 2.89 6.38
CA LYS A 309 -29.45 2.38 6.14
C LYS A 309 -29.11 2.08 4.66
N THR A 310 -30.01 1.47 3.92
CA THR A 310 -29.82 1.12 2.50
C THR A 310 -30.38 2.17 1.52
N THR A 311 -30.90 3.29 2.01
CA THR A 311 -31.37 4.41 1.20
C THR A 311 -30.22 5.38 0.97
N PHE A 312 -29.88 5.67 -0.30
CA PHE A 312 -28.85 6.66 -0.61
C PHE A 312 -29.35 8.07 -0.31
N ASN A 313 -28.62 8.81 0.53
CA ASN A 313 -28.96 10.21 0.81
C ASN A 313 -28.50 11.10 -0.35
N LYS A 314 -29.45 11.65 -1.09
CA LYS A 314 -29.22 12.57 -2.22
C LYS A 314 -29.25 14.04 -1.79
N ALA A 315 -29.82 14.32 -0.65
CA ALA A 315 -29.90 15.68 -0.10
C ALA A 315 -28.62 15.95 0.69
N PHE A 316 -27.93 17.00 0.33
CA PHE A 316 -26.86 17.53 1.14
C PHE A 316 -27.49 18.51 2.15
N ASP A 317 -26.92 18.55 3.36
CA ASP A 317 -27.43 19.43 4.41
C ASP A 317 -27.17 20.92 4.10
N ASN A 318 -27.61 21.79 5.01
CA ASN A 318 -27.43 23.23 4.89
C ASN A 318 -26.00 23.69 5.23
N VAL A 319 -25.14 22.77 5.68
CA VAL A 319 -23.71 23.06 5.95
C VAL A 319 -22.95 22.92 4.64
N SER A 320 -22.29 23.99 4.22
CA SER A 320 -21.42 23.97 3.05
C SER A 320 -20.30 22.93 3.20
N PRO A 321 -19.90 22.27 2.09
CA PRO A 321 -18.80 21.33 2.16
C PRO A 321 -17.45 22.04 2.30
N THR A 322 -16.43 21.30 2.70
CA THR A 322 -15.06 21.69 2.38
C THR A 322 -14.84 21.58 0.87
N VAL A 323 -14.39 22.65 0.24
CA VAL A 323 -14.13 22.72 -1.22
C VAL A 323 -12.63 22.79 -1.46
N THR A 324 -12.11 21.88 -2.30
CA THR A 324 -10.68 21.87 -2.70
C THR A 324 -10.56 22.17 -4.19
N VAL A 325 -9.70 23.12 -4.54
CA VAL A 325 -9.31 23.44 -5.92
C VAL A 325 -7.90 22.95 -6.15
N TYR A 326 -7.69 22.27 -7.26
CA TYR A 326 -6.40 21.66 -7.62
C TYR A 326 -5.81 22.30 -8.86
N ASP A 327 -4.49 22.23 -8.98
CA ASP A 327 -3.79 22.54 -10.23
C ASP A 327 -3.72 21.33 -11.16
N VAL A 328 -3.03 21.48 -12.29
CA VAL A 328 -2.84 20.43 -13.30
C VAL A 328 -1.90 19.31 -12.86
N LEU A 329 -1.18 19.48 -11.78
CA LEU A 329 -0.28 18.50 -11.17
C LEU A 329 -0.90 17.83 -9.93
N ASP A 330 -2.23 17.93 -9.77
CA ASP A 330 -3.02 17.36 -8.66
C ASP A 330 -2.67 17.93 -7.27
N ARG A 331 -2.03 19.12 -7.23
CA ARG A 331 -1.71 19.79 -5.98
C ARG A 331 -2.86 20.69 -5.54
N ALA A 332 -3.21 20.69 -4.26
CA ALA A 332 -4.25 21.57 -3.72
C ALA A 332 -3.77 23.03 -3.72
N MET A 333 -4.47 23.89 -4.48
CA MET A 333 -4.21 25.33 -4.57
C MET A 333 -5.02 26.13 -3.57
N LYS A 334 -6.23 25.66 -3.26
CA LYS A 334 -7.12 26.33 -2.32
C LYS A 334 -8.02 25.33 -1.64
N VAL A 335 -8.19 25.49 -0.33
CA VAL A 335 -9.16 24.77 0.48
C VAL A 335 -10.06 25.81 1.14
N THR A 336 -11.37 25.70 0.93
CA THR A 336 -12.38 26.57 1.54
C THR A 336 -13.23 25.74 2.51
N LEU A 337 -13.31 26.17 3.76
CA LEU A 337 -14.10 25.54 4.82
C LEU A 337 -15.58 26.03 4.80
N PRO A 338 -16.49 25.37 5.54
CA PRO A 338 -17.91 25.77 5.59
C PRO A 338 -18.19 27.20 6.06
N ASP A 339 -17.31 27.75 6.89
CA ASP A 339 -17.36 29.13 7.40
C ASP A 339 -16.74 30.15 6.43
N ASN A 340 -16.36 29.72 5.22
CA ASN A 340 -15.64 30.47 4.20
C ASN A 340 -14.19 30.83 4.57
N ALA A 341 -13.63 30.23 5.61
CA ALA A 341 -12.19 30.32 5.86
C ALA A 341 -11.42 29.64 4.73
N GLU A 342 -10.41 30.33 4.19
CA GLU A 342 -9.63 29.84 3.05
C GLU A 342 -8.17 29.63 3.43
N THR A 343 -7.62 28.47 3.04
CA THR A 343 -6.19 28.25 2.98
C THR A 343 -5.77 28.22 1.51
N LYS A 344 -4.75 29.01 1.14
CA LYS A 344 -4.21 29.08 -0.22
C LYS A 344 -2.79 28.55 -0.24
N THR A 345 -2.46 27.78 -1.27
CA THR A 345 -1.12 27.26 -1.49
C THR A 345 -0.62 27.73 -2.86
N GLU A 346 0.53 28.37 -2.89
CA GLU A 346 1.20 28.84 -4.09
C GLU A 346 2.51 28.07 -4.26
N TYR A 347 2.83 27.71 -5.50
CA TYR A 347 4.07 27.01 -5.86
C TYR A 347 4.90 27.88 -6.78
N SER A 348 6.16 28.08 -6.43
CA SER A 348 7.11 28.88 -7.19
C SER A 348 8.52 28.30 -7.06
N THR A 349 9.50 28.97 -7.66
CA THR A 349 10.93 28.64 -7.51
C THR A 349 11.69 29.83 -6.98
N ASP A 350 12.66 29.60 -6.12
CA ASP A 350 13.60 30.62 -5.66
C ASP A 350 14.75 30.75 -6.66
N ALA A 351 14.89 31.89 -7.27
CA ALA A 351 15.89 32.14 -8.30
C ALA A 351 17.35 32.06 -7.77
N GLY A 352 17.57 32.31 -6.47
CA GLY A 352 18.90 32.28 -5.87
C GLY A 352 19.42 30.88 -5.56
N SER A 353 18.54 30.01 -5.06
CA SER A 353 18.88 28.63 -4.64
C SER A 353 18.38 27.55 -5.57
N ASN A 354 17.55 27.89 -6.58
CA ASN A 354 16.81 26.97 -7.42
C ASN A 354 15.93 25.97 -6.61
N ALA A 355 15.55 26.32 -5.41
CA ALA A 355 14.66 25.51 -4.59
C ALA A 355 13.20 25.68 -5.05
N LEU A 356 12.41 24.61 -4.96
CA LEU A 356 10.96 24.70 -5.06
C LEU A 356 10.42 25.36 -3.79
N VAL A 357 9.60 26.40 -3.94
CA VAL A 357 8.99 27.13 -2.84
C VAL A 357 7.51 26.85 -2.80
N THR A 358 7.04 26.34 -1.67
CA THR A 358 5.61 26.18 -1.37
C THR A 358 5.22 27.22 -0.32
N THR A 359 4.37 28.19 -0.69
CA THR A 359 3.86 29.22 0.21
C THR A 359 2.42 28.91 0.59
N VAL A 360 2.16 28.74 1.86
CA VAL A 360 0.82 28.53 2.42
C VAL A 360 0.38 29.82 3.10
N THR A 361 -0.82 30.29 2.73
CA THR A 361 -1.51 31.42 3.37
C THR A 361 -2.72 30.87 4.13
N ASP A 362 -2.79 31.07 5.43
CA ASP A 362 -3.92 30.66 6.25
C ASP A 362 -5.11 31.64 6.14
N ALA A 363 -6.23 31.32 6.80
CA ALA A 363 -7.45 32.13 6.78
C ALA A 363 -7.28 33.51 7.46
N LEU A 364 -6.26 33.69 8.28
CA LEU A 364 -5.94 34.95 8.95
C LEU A 364 -4.96 35.81 8.14
N GLY A 365 -4.49 35.28 6.98
CA GLY A 365 -3.50 35.95 6.14
C GLY A 365 -2.03 35.69 6.53
N ASN A 366 -1.77 34.83 7.55
CA ASN A 366 -0.40 34.48 7.88
C ASN A 366 0.19 33.61 6.76
N ARG A 367 1.45 33.87 6.40
CA ARG A 367 2.11 33.21 5.28
C ARG A 367 3.36 32.47 5.75
N GLN A 368 3.50 31.23 5.32
CA GLN A 368 4.69 30.41 5.55
C GLN A 368 5.21 29.87 4.22
N ALA A 369 6.50 30.05 3.98
CA ALA A 369 7.19 29.50 2.81
C ALA A 369 8.12 28.37 3.22
N THR A 370 8.03 27.24 2.51
CA THR A 370 8.90 26.07 2.65
C THR A 370 9.70 25.91 1.37
N TYR A 371 11.02 25.85 1.48
CA TYR A 371 11.96 25.69 0.38
C TYR A 371 12.45 24.24 0.33
N THR A 372 12.34 23.61 -0.83
CA THR A 372 12.71 22.22 -1.04
C THR A 372 13.74 22.12 -2.15
N ASP A 373 14.84 21.42 -1.92
CA ASP A 373 15.91 21.25 -2.92
C ASP A 373 15.52 20.23 -4.03
N GLY A 374 16.41 20.07 -5.00
CA GLY A 374 16.22 19.14 -6.13
C GLY A 374 16.12 17.66 -5.73
N SER A 375 16.55 17.29 -4.51
CA SER A 375 16.41 15.94 -3.97
C SER A 375 15.11 15.72 -3.18
N GLY A 376 14.28 16.78 -3.03
CA GLY A 376 13.03 16.74 -2.28
C GLY A 376 13.18 16.99 -0.78
N LYS A 377 14.35 17.49 -0.33
CA LYS A 377 14.60 17.80 1.09
C LYS A 377 14.27 19.26 1.39
N THR A 378 13.60 19.52 2.51
CA THR A 378 13.40 20.89 3.01
C THR A 378 14.72 21.48 3.46
N VAL A 379 15.10 22.61 2.87
CA VAL A 379 16.34 23.35 3.16
C VAL A 379 16.12 24.62 3.97
N LYS A 380 14.90 25.18 3.93
CA LYS A 380 14.52 26.38 4.67
C LYS A 380 13.01 26.41 4.91
N THR A 381 12.60 26.92 6.05
CA THR A 381 11.20 27.33 6.32
C THR A 381 11.23 28.76 6.83
N GLU A 382 10.33 29.62 6.35
CA GLU A 382 10.28 31.03 6.63
C GLU A 382 8.86 31.52 6.90
N GLN A 383 8.68 32.27 7.95
CA GLN A 383 7.44 33.02 8.18
C GLN A 383 7.54 34.33 7.41
N LEU A 384 6.59 34.59 6.53
CA LEU A 384 6.51 35.80 5.76
C LEU A 384 5.58 36.78 6.50
N SER A 385 5.99 38.06 6.59
CA SER A 385 5.10 39.11 7.08
C SER A 385 3.88 39.20 6.15
N GLY A 386 2.68 39.22 6.72
CA GLY A 386 1.44 39.47 6.00
C GLY A 386 1.38 40.90 5.47
#